data_7ef9d1b7c540186dcbb226de8a5fa7d9
#
_entry.id   7ef9d1b7c540186dcbb226de8a5fa7d9
#
_cell.length_a   1.000
_cell.length_b   1.000
_cell.length_c   1.000
_cell.angle_alpha   90.00
_cell.angle_beta   90.00
_cell.angle_gamma   90.00
#
_symmetry.space_group_name_H-M   'P 1'
#
loop_
_entity.id
_entity.type
_entity.pdbx_description
1 polymer ?
#
loop_
_entity_poly.entity_id
_entity_poly.type
_entity_poly.pdbx_seq_one_letter_code
_entity_poly.pdbx_strand_id
1 'polypeptide(L)'
;DLIAEGNETVILTLSGPSNATLGNDSIHTYTINDNDGTPTVSFSSEATSDSEAVSSISVDIEIPFASESDIEVDYVITGTATGSGVDFNLANGTVTIIAGAKTGTITIVEIIDDLLYESDETIVITLSNPKNATLGSNVVHTVTITDDDSAPIIDFNLTSSSGDEASSSKSIIVDLSSA
;
A
#
# COMPACT_ATOMS: atom_id res chain seq x y z
N ASP A 1 11.09 -27.79 3.81
CA ASP A 1 10.90 -26.54 4.57
C ASP A 1 9.56 -25.87 4.20
N LEU A 2 9.42 -24.57 4.23
CA LEU A 2 8.19 -23.82 3.95
C LEU A 2 8.49 -22.65 3.00
N ILE A 3 9.41 -22.84 2.07
CA ILE A 3 9.80 -21.84 1.06
C ILE A 3 9.37 -22.37 -0.31
N ALA A 4 8.63 -21.60 -1.07
CA ALA A 4 8.31 -21.93 -2.46
C ALA A 4 9.59 -21.83 -3.32
N GLU A 5 10.04 -22.95 -3.82
CA GLU A 5 11.33 -23.10 -4.52
C GLU A 5 11.19 -23.83 -5.87
N GLY A 6 12.26 -23.91 -6.60
CA GLY A 6 12.37 -24.83 -7.74
C GLY A 6 12.87 -26.20 -7.30
N ASN A 7 12.58 -27.24 -8.10
CA ASN A 7 13.18 -28.56 -7.84
C ASN A 7 14.71 -28.49 -7.89
N GLU A 8 15.37 -29.07 -6.91
CA GLU A 8 16.82 -29.12 -6.79
C GLU A 8 17.39 -30.51 -7.14
N THR A 9 18.68 -30.59 -7.41
CA THR A 9 19.33 -31.86 -7.72
C THR A 9 20.62 -32.04 -6.96
N VAL A 10 20.83 -33.27 -6.45
CA VAL A 10 22.12 -33.75 -5.92
C VAL A 10 22.70 -34.73 -6.92
N ILE A 11 23.88 -34.44 -7.44
CA ILE A 11 24.59 -35.30 -8.37
C ILE A 11 25.72 -35.99 -7.66
N LEU A 12 25.69 -37.35 -7.61
CA LEU A 12 26.70 -38.20 -7.04
C LEU A 12 27.50 -38.85 -8.18
N THR A 13 28.83 -38.72 -8.14
CA THR A 13 29.72 -39.31 -9.14
C THR A 13 30.70 -40.28 -8.46
N LEU A 14 30.71 -41.53 -8.89
CA LEU A 14 31.69 -42.50 -8.44
C LEU A 14 33.02 -42.28 -9.18
N SER A 15 34.14 -42.34 -8.46
CA SER A 15 35.48 -42.14 -9.06
C SER A 15 36.53 -42.97 -8.29
N GLY A 16 37.66 -43.27 -8.94
CA GLY A 16 38.85 -43.87 -8.34
C GLY A 16 38.61 -45.22 -7.67
N PRO A 17 37.95 -46.22 -8.28
CA PRO A 17 37.73 -47.53 -7.67
C PRO A 17 39.03 -48.24 -7.34
N SER A 18 39.12 -48.91 -6.20
CA SER A 18 40.23 -49.78 -5.84
C SER A 18 39.81 -51.27 -5.94
N ASN A 19 40.58 -52.10 -6.61
CA ASN A 19 40.26 -53.52 -6.87
C ASN A 19 38.92 -53.74 -7.62
N ALA A 20 38.47 -52.74 -8.38
CA ALA A 20 37.25 -52.78 -9.17
C ALA A 20 37.40 -51.86 -10.41
N THR A 21 36.47 -51.92 -11.35
CA THR A 21 36.32 -50.99 -12.45
C THR A 21 34.99 -50.25 -12.34
N LEU A 22 34.94 -49.01 -12.80
CA LEU A 22 33.69 -48.29 -12.93
C LEU A 22 32.80 -48.90 -13.99
N GLY A 23 31.53 -49.10 -13.67
CA GLY A 23 30.52 -49.44 -14.67
C GLY A 23 30.05 -48.24 -15.45
N ASN A 24 29.10 -48.45 -16.38
CA ASN A 24 28.56 -47.38 -17.25
C ASN A 24 27.76 -46.39 -16.42
N ASP A 25 27.11 -46.79 -15.31
CA ASP A 25 26.26 -45.98 -14.45
C ASP A 25 27.05 -45.45 -13.24
N SER A 26 28.01 -44.58 -13.51
CA SER A 26 28.88 -43.97 -12.50
C SER A 26 28.38 -42.62 -11.99
N ILE A 27 27.27 -42.14 -12.51
CA ILE A 27 26.62 -40.88 -12.10
C ILE A 27 25.20 -41.18 -11.69
N HIS A 28 24.80 -40.70 -10.50
CA HIS A 28 23.42 -40.74 -10.01
C HIS A 28 22.94 -39.33 -9.71
N THR A 29 21.79 -38.96 -10.27
CA THR A 29 21.12 -37.71 -9.99
C THR A 29 19.89 -38.00 -9.09
N TYR A 30 19.87 -37.40 -7.91
CA TYR A 30 18.71 -37.38 -7.02
C TYR A 30 18.02 -36.02 -7.13
N THR A 31 16.74 -36.00 -7.46
CA THR A 31 15.94 -34.76 -7.52
C THR A 31 15.17 -34.61 -6.21
N ILE A 32 15.33 -33.46 -5.58
CA ILE A 32 14.52 -32.99 -4.48
C ILE A 32 13.38 -32.19 -5.11
N ASN A 33 12.16 -32.69 -4.97
CA ASN A 33 10.99 -31.99 -5.49
C ASN A 33 10.48 -31.03 -4.42
N ASP A 34 10.31 -29.77 -4.79
CA ASP A 34 9.58 -28.79 -3.99
C ASP A 34 8.12 -29.27 -3.81
N ASN A 35 7.63 -29.18 -2.59
CA ASN A 35 6.26 -29.55 -2.23
C ASN A 35 5.45 -28.35 -1.69
N ASP A 36 6.03 -27.14 -1.74
CA ASP A 36 5.38 -25.91 -1.37
C ASP A 36 4.67 -25.30 -2.58
N GLY A 37 3.52 -24.73 -2.33
CA GLY A 37 2.71 -24.15 -3.40
C GLY A 37 3.11 -22.71 -3.73
N THR A 38 2.65 -22.20 -4.86
CA THR A 38 2.76 -20.76 -5.17
C THR A 38 2.06 -19.95 -4.09
N PRO A 39 2.74 -18.97 -3.45
CA PRO A 39 2.12 -18.17 -2.40
C PRO A 39 0.99 -17.29 -2.92
N THR A 40 0.06 -16.95 -2.02
CA THR A 40 -1.00 -15.97 -2.32
C THR A 40 -0.65 -14.65 -1.68
N VAL A 41 -0.71 -13.55 -2.44
CA VAL A 41 -0.45 -12.19 -1.95
C VAL A 41 -1.76 -11.46 -1.67
N SER A 42 -1.84 -10.81 -0.51
CA SER A 42 -2.99 -10.03 -0.04
C SER A 42 -2.52 -8.80 0.73
N PHE A 43 -3.38 -7.82 0.89
CA PHE A 43 -3.17 -6.79 1.93
C PHE A 43 -3.30 -7.42 3.32
N SER A 44 -2.49 -6.95 4.27
CA SER A 44 -2.54 -7.37 5.68
C SER A 44 -3.81 -6.91 6.40
N SER A 45 -4.46 -5.84 5.90
CA SER A 45 -5.73 -5.31 6.38
C SER A 45 -6.57 -4.79 5.22
N GLU A 46 -7.89 -4.65 5.42
CA GLU A 46 -8.82 -4.13 4.39
C GLU A 46 -8.86 -2.60 4.37
N ALA A 47 -8.56 -1.96 5.50
CA ALA A 47 -8.62 -0.51 5.63
C ALA A 47 -7.67 0.02 6.72
N THR A 48 -7.28 1.28 6.56
CA THR A 48 -6.62 2.13 7.57
C THR A 48 -7.24 3.52 7.54
N SER A 49 -7.06 4.30 8.61
CA SER A 49 -7.49 5.69 8.69
C SER A 49 -6.45 6.47 9.47
N ASP A 50 -6.04 7.62 8.93
CA ASP A 50 -5.11 8.55 9.56
C ASP A 50 -5.57 9.99 9.29
N SER A 51 -5.14 10.95 10.15
CA SER A 51 -5.35 12.38 9.94
C SER A 51 -4.44 12.89 8.81
N GLU A 52 -4.85 13.94 8.13
CA GLU A 52 -4.00 14.63 7.14
C GLU A 52 -2.73 15.24 7.73
N ALA A 53 -2.68 15.46 9.07
CA ALA A 53 -1.48 15.91 9.75
C ALA A 53 -0.30 14.92 9.72
N VAL A 54 -0.48 13.68 9.21
CA VAL A 54 0.63 12.74 9.03
C VAL A 54 1.35 12.98 7.70
N SER A 55 2.67 12.84 7.70
CA SER A 55 3.46 13.03 6.46
C SER A 55 3.45 11.83 5.52
N SER A 56 3.06 10.64 6.00
CA SER A 56 3.02 9.41 5.20
C SER A 56 2.18 8.32 5.87
N ILE A 57 1.60 7.45 5.05
CA ILE A 57 0.84 6.27 5.46
C ILE A 57 1.43 5.04 4.78
N SER A 58 1.64 3.97 5.55
CA SER A 58 2.18 2.71 5.05
C SER A 58 1.09 1.65 4.99
N VAL A 59 1.01 0.96 3.85
CA VAL A 59 0.06 -0.13 3.61
C VAL A 59 0.85 -1.39 3.26
N ASP A 60 0.72 -2.43 4.07
CA ASP A 60 1.47 -3.67 3.91
C ASP A 60 0.69 -4.71 3.13
N ILE A 61 1.41 -5.39 2.23
CA ILE A 61 1.00 -6.65 1.61
C ILE A 61 1.77 -7.81 2.24
N GLU A 62 1.17 -8.99 2.25
CA GLU A 62 1.76 -10.17 2.85
C GLU A 62 1.52 -11.46 2.07
N ILE A 63 2.39 -12.44 2.33
CA ILE A 63 2.27 -13.83 1.86
C ILE A 63 2.38 -14.79 3.04
N PRO A 64 1.73 -15.97 3.02
CA PRO A 64 1.70 -16.91 4.15
C PRO A 64 3.06 -17.54 4.43
N PHE A 65 3.88 -17.77 3.41
CA PHE A 65 5.22 -18.37 3.51
C PHE A 65 6.19 -17.71 2.52
N ALA A 66 7.49 -17.78 2.79
CA ALA A 66 8.51 -17.15 1.98
C ALA A 66 8.64 -17.80 0.59
N SER A 67 9.21 -17.06 -0.37
CA SER A 67 9.58 -17.54 -1.70
C SER A 67 11.07 -17.35 -1.93
N GLU A 68 11.73 -18.20 -2.70
CA GLU A 68 13.12 -18.01 -3.12
C GLU A 68 13.26 -16.88 -4.17
N SER A 69 12.15 -16.51 -4.81
CA SER A 69 12.09 -15.47 -5.82
C SER A 69 11.36 -14.24 -5.32
N ASP A 70 11.77 -13.06 -5.81
CA ASP A 70 11.01 -11.83 -5.58
C ASP A 70 9.59 -11.96 -6.12
N ILE A 71 8.63 -11.48 -5.33
CA ILE A 71 7.23 -11.36 -5.73
C ILE A 71 6.96 -9.91 -6.08
N GLU A 72 6.54 -9.65 -7.31
CA GLU A 72 6.15 -8.32 -7.77
C GLU A 72 4.63 -8.28 -7.97
N VAL A 73 3.98 -7.20 -7.51
CA VAL A 73 2.54 -7.01 -7.66
C VAL A 73 2.27 -5.59 -8.09
N ASP A 74 1.56 -5.43 -9.20
CA ASP A 74 1.11 -4.12 -9.65
C ASP A 74 -0.02 -3.61 -8.76
N TYR A 75 -0.07 -2.29 -8.55
CA TYR A 75 -1.19 -1.64 -7.87
C TYR A 75 -1.68 -0.41 -8.62
N VAL A 76 -2.97 -0.16 -8.48
CA VAL A 76 -3.68 0.98 -9.07
C VAL A 76 -4.34 1.78 -7.95
N ILE A 77 -4.25 3.11 -8.06
CA ILE A 77 -4.81 4.06 -7.10
C ILE A 77 -6.09 4.65 -7.67
N THR A 78 -7.13 4.67 -6.85
CA THR A 78 -8.43 5.34 -7.08
C THR A 78 -8.92 5.92 -5.75
N GLY A 79 -10.07 6.58 -5.72
CA GLY A 79 -10.64 7.12 -4.48
C GLY A 79 -11.21 8.51 -4.69
N THR A 80 -11.53 9.21 -3.59
CA THR A 80 -12.00 10.61 -3.61
C THR A 80 -10.84 11.59 -3.48
N ALA A 81 -9.79 11.24 -2.72
CA ALA A 81 -8.58 12.04 -2.58
C ALA A 81 -7.86 12.21 -3.93
N THR A 82 -7.32 13.39 -4.16
CA THR A 82 -6.65 13.79 -5.41
C THR A 82 -5.14 13.64 -5.27
N GLY A 83 -4.55 12.73 -6.05
CA GLY A 83 -3.10 12.51 -6.07
C GLY A 83 -2.31 13.65 -6.72
N SER A 84 -1.02 13.40 -6.94
CA SER A 84 -0.07 14.33 -7.60
C SER A 84 0.23 15.58 -6.76
N GLY A 85 0.23 15.44 -5.43
CA GLY A 85 0.59 16.52 -4.50
C GLY A 85 -0.52 17.54 -4.27
N VAL A 86 -1.80 17.15 -4.47
CA VAL A 86 -2.96 17.92 -4.01
C VAL A 86 -3.29 17.48 -2.59
N ASP A 87 -3.68 16.21 -2.37
CA ASP A 87 -3.95 15.64 -1.03
C ASP A 87 -2.87 14.63 -0.63
N PHE A 88 -2.24 13.98 -1.62
CA PHE A 88 -1.15 13.02 -1.40
C PHE A 88 -0.27 12.86 -2.65
N ASN A 89 0.88 12.17 -2.49
CA ASN A 89 1.73 11.81 -3.62
C ASN A 89 1.98 10.29 -3.63
N LEU A 90 1.27 9.60 -4.52
CA LEU A 90 1.50 8.21 -4.90
C LEU A 90 0.92 7.98 -6.29
N ALA A 91 1.72 7.42 -7.20
CA ALA A 91 1.27 6.98 -8.51
C ALA A 91 0.99 5.48 -8.52
N ASN A 92 0.27 4.99 -9.54
CA ASN A 92 0.20 3.56 -9.84
C ASN A 92 1.62 2.99 -9.99
N GLY A 93 1.85 1.78 -9.51
CA GLY A 93 3.19 1.21 -9.50
C GLY A 93 3.21 -0.28 -9.25
N THR A 94 4.37 -0.77 -8.85
CA THR A 94 4.62 -2.15 -8.48
C THR A 94 5.25 -2.19 -7.09
N VAL A 95 4.74 -3.05 -6.22
CA VAL A 95 5.34 -3.34 -4.91
C VAL A 95 6.04 -4.69 -4.98
N THR A 96 7.18 -4.82 -4.29
CA THR A 96 7.99 -6.03 -4.29
C THR A 96 8.11 -6.60 -2.87
N ILE A 97 7.82 -7.88 -2.71
CA ILE A 97 8.24 -8.68 -1.57
C ILE A 97 9.54 -9.37 -1.99
N ILE A 98 10.66 -8.99 -1.39
CA ILE A 98 11.96 -9.55 -1.75
C ILE A 98 12.07 -11.03 -1.34
N ALA A 99 12.86 -11.80 -2.07
CA ALA A 99 13.13 -13.21 -1.78
C ALA A 99 13.46 -13.43 -0.29
N GLY A 100 12.83 -14.43 0.32
CA GLY A 100 12.96 -14.76 1.74
C GLY A 100 12.12 -13.88 2.69
N ALA A 101 11.59 -12.74 2.26
CA ALA A 101 10.66 -11.93 3.04
C ALA A 101 9.21 -12.43 2.91
N LYS A 102 8.34 -11.96 3.80
CA LYS A 102 6.91 -12.28 3.80
C LYS A 102 6.01 -11.06 3.63
N THR A 103 6.60 -9.87 3.66
CA THR A 103 5.87 -8.60 3.58
C THR A 103 6.54 -7.65 2.61
N GLY A 104 5.73 -6.80 1.98
CA GLY A 104 6.14 -5.65 1.20
C GLY A 104 5.26 -4.46 1.58
N THR A 105 5.76 -3.24 1.42
CA THR A 105 5.06 -2.02 1.86
C THR A 105 4.86 -1.07 0.69
N ILE A 106 3.65 -0.56 0.54
CA ILE A 106 3.31 0.59 -0.29
C ILE A 106 3.27 1.79 0.64
N THR A 107 4.08 2.83 0.35
CA THR A 107 4.11 4.05 1.17
C THR A 107 3.49 5.20 0.40
N ILE A 108 2.41 5.75 0.93
CA ILE A 108 1.79 6.99 0.47
C ILE A 108 2.56 8.12 1.16
N VAL A 109 3.11 9.03 0.39
CA VAL A 109 3.95 10.12 0.91
C VAL A 109 3.32 11.48 0.61
N GLU A 110 3.83 12.52 1.27
CA GLU A 110 3.38 13.90 1.05
C GLU A 110 1.85 14.01 1.19
N ILE A 111 1.31 13.49 2.30
CA ILE A 111 -0.04 13.84 2.73
C ILE A 111 -0.02 15.34 3.00
N ILE A 112 -0.96 16.06 2.44
CA ILE A 112 -1.04 17.52 2.54
C ILE A 112 -1.97 17.87 3.71
N ASP A 113 -1.40 18.55 4.69
CA ASP A 113 -2.05 19.13 5.84
C ASP A 113 -2.23 20.63 5.54
N ASP A 114 -3.46 21.11 5.39
CA ASP A 114 -3.72 22.52 5.13
C ASP A 114 -4.56 23.16 6.26
N LEU A 115 -5.38 24.12 6.04
CA LEU A 115 -6.22 24.77 7.06
C LEU A 115 -7.66 24.93 6.56
N LEU A 116 -8.06 24.13 5.59
CA LEU A 116 -9.40 24.14 5.01
C LEU A 116 -10.22 23.01 5.63
N TYR A 117 -11.34 23.36 6.22
CA TYR A 117 -12.29 22.34 6.66
C TYR A 117 -12.88 21.59 5.46
N GLU A 118 -12.60 20.31 5.38
CA GLU A 118 -12.97 19.42 4.30
C GLU A 118 -13.77 18.19 4.79
N SER A 119 -14.14 17.34 3.89
CA SER A 119 -14.74 16.04 4.23
C SER A 119 -13.66 14.97 4.16
N ASP A 120 -13.73 13.97 5.02
CA ASP A 120 -12.87 12.80 4.93
C ASP A 120 -12.78 12.26 3.51
N GLU A 121 -11.58 11.97 3.06
CA GLU A 121 -11.29 11.49 1.72
C GLU A 121 -10.72 10.07 1.72
N THR A 122 -10.75 9.41 0.57
CA THR A 122 -10.29 8.02 0.45
C THR A 122 -9.26 7.84 -0.64
N ILE A 123 -8.27 6.98 -0.36
CA ILE A 123 -7.33 6.40 -1.33
C ILE A 123 -7.62 4.90 -1.37
N VAL A 124 -8.03 4.39 -2.52
CA VAL A 124 -8.32 2.97 -2.71
C VAL A 124 -7.22 2.35 -3.56
N ILE A 125 -6.52 1.39 -3.00
CA ILE A 125 -5.41 0.67 -3.63
C ILE A 125 -5.90 -0.72 -4.04
N THR A 126 -5.74 -1.09 -5.30
CA THR A 126 -6.15 -2.40 -5.83
C THR A 126 -4.94 -3.13 -6.41
N LEU A 127 -4.68 -4.35 -5.94
CA LEU A 127 -3.60 -5.22 -6.43
C LEU A 127 -4.00 -5.92 -7.72
N SER A 128 -3.02 -6.14 -8.60
CA SER A 128 -3.19 -6.87 -9.86
C SER A 128 -1.86 -7.47 -10.35
N ASN A 129 -1.93 -8.36 -11.37
CA ASN A 129 -0.78 -8.89 -12.11
C ASN A 129 0.37 -9.41 -11.22
N PRO A 130 0.16 -10.30 -10.24
CA PRO A 130 1.23 -10.82 -9.42
C PRO A 130 2.19 -11.69 -10.25
N LYS A 131 3.52 -11.57 -9.99
CA LYS A 131 4.55 -12.48 -10.47
C LYS A 131 5.05 -13.33 -9.33
N ASN A 132 5.31 -14.60 -9.59
CA ASN A 132 5.74 -15.63 -8.61
C ASN A 132 4.77 -15.81 -7.44
N ALA A 133 3.53 -15.34 -7.58
CA ALA A 133 2.43 -15.47 -6.62
C ALA A 133 1.09 -15.51 -7.35
N THR A 134 0.03 -15.79 -6.63
CA THR A 134 -1.37 -15.59 -7.05
C THR A 134 -2.04 -14.56 -6.15
N LEU A 135 -3.09 -13.89 -6.63
CA LEU A 135 -3.88 -13.00 -5.76
C LEU A 135 -4.66 -13.81 -4.72
N GLY A 136 -4.63 -13.35 -3.48
CA GLY A 136 -5.46 -13.87 -2.40
C GLY A 136 -6.85 -13.22 -2.35
N SER A 137 -7.48 -13.24 -1.19
CA SER A 137 -8.86 -12.75 -1.03
C SER A 137 -8.92 -11.23 -0.80
N ASN A 138 -7.94 -10.66 -0.09
CA ASN A 138 -7.90 -9.23 0.26
C ASN A 138 -6.98 -8.48 -0.71
N VAL A 139 -7.53 -8.07 -1.86
CA VAL A 139 -6.78 -7.40 -2.94
C VAL A 139 -7.13 -5.90 -3.08
N VAL A 140 -8.01 -5.40 -2.22
CA VAL A 140 -8.39 -3.99 -2.16
C VAL A 140 -8.15 -3.48 -0.74
N HIS A 141 -7.48 -2.35 -0.62
CA HIS A 141 -7.27 -1.65 0.64
C HIS A 141 -7.75 -0.21 0.52
N THR A 142 -8.49 0.28 1.52
CA THR A 142 -8.96 1.65 1.58
C THR A 142 -8.25 2.40 2.70
N VAL A 143 -7.55 3.47 2.35
CA VAL A 143 -7.03 4.46 3.30
C VAL A 143 -8.02 5.60 3.37
N THR A 144 -8.43 6.00 4.58
CA THR A 144 -9.22 7.22 4.81
C THR A 144 -8.30 8.28 5.39
N ILE A 145 -8.20 9.43 4.72
CA ILE A 145 -7.57 10.64 5.23
C ILE A 145 -8.68 11.43 5.93
N THR A 146 -8.50 11.70 7.22
CA THR A 146 -9.48 12.44 8.01
C THR A 146 -9.02 13.88 8.17
N ASP A 147 -9.93 14.81 7.89
CA ASP A 147 -9.78 16.24 8.13
C ASP A 147 -9.67 16.49 9.65
N ASP A 148 -8.72 17.32 10.10
CA ASP A 148 -8.57 17.71 11.49
C ASP A 148 -8.78 19.22 11.72
N ASP A 149 -9.27 19.92 10.70
CA ASP A 149 -9.60 21.32 10.76
C ASP A 149 -11.01 21.58 11.29
N SER A 150 -11.18 22.75 11.86
CA SER A 150 -12.45 23.16 12.44
C SER A 150 -13.33 23.86 11.41
N ALA A 151 -14.60 23.45 11.34
CA ALA A 151 -15.57 24.15 10.50
C ALA A 151 -15.59 25.65 10.78
N PRO A 152 -15.59 26.49 9.74
CA PRO A 152 -15.61 27.93 9.90
C PRO A 152 -16.89 28.42 10.58
N ILE A 153 -16.76 29.43 11.44
CA ILE A 153 -17.86 30.06 12.16
C ILE A 153 -18.26 31.35 11.45
N ILE A 154 -19.56 31.53 11.24
CA ILE A 154 -20.14 32.73 10.65
C ILE A 154 -20.76 33.57 11.73
N ASP A 155 -20.30 34.79 11.89
CA ASP A 155 -20.81 35.76 12.86
C ASP A 155 -21.08 37.11 12.23
N PHE A 156 -21.97 37.88 12.84
CA PHE A 156 -22.06 39.30 12.56
C PHE A 156 -20.89 40.04 13.21
N ASN A 157 -20.20 40.90 12.46
CA ASN A 157 -19.12 41.73 13.00
C ASN A 157 -19.54 42.55 14.21
N LEU A 158 -20.82 42.98 14.26
CA LEU A 158 -21.44 43.68 15.37
C LEU A 158 -22.78 43.04 15.76
N THR A 159 -23.01 42.81 17.04
CA THR A 159 -24.26 42.26 17.56
C THR A 159 -25.44 43.23 17.43
N SER A 160 -25.18 44.50 17.27
CA SER A 160 -26.22 45.52 17.03
C SER A 160 -25.62 46.72 16.28
N SER A 161 -26.46 47.42 15.54
CA SER A 161 -26.07 48.67 14.86
C SER A 161 -27.30 49.61 14.79
N SER A 162 -27.06 50.90 14.75
CA SER A 162 -28.09 51.92 14.54
C SER A 162 -27.72 52.82 13.37
N GLY A 163 -28.70 53.45 12.80
CA GLY A 163 -28.51 54.41 11.69
C GLY A 163 -29.65 55.44 11.64
N ASP A 164 -29.42 56.52 10.96
CA ASP A 164 -30.41 57.55 10.69
C ASP A 164 -31.38 57.02 9.61
N GLU A 165 -32.68 57.28 9.77
CA GLU A 165 -33.73 56.98 8.78
C GLU A 165 -33.53 57.69 7.43
N ALA A 166 -32.79 58.79 7.44
CA ALA A 166 -32.41 59.52 6.24
C ALA A 166 -31.35 58.83 5.38
N SER A 167 -30.71 57.77 5.91
CA SER A 167 -29.70 57.02 5.17
C SER A 167 -30.33 56.11 4.12
N SER A 168 -29.90 56.23 2.88
CA SER A 168 -30.42 55.43 1.74
C SER A 168 -29.97 53.97 1.74
N SER A 169 -28.94 53.59 2.52
CA SER A 169 -28.43 52.21 2.63
C SER A 169 -27.68 52.00 3.92
N LYS A 170 -27.61 50.74 4.38
CA LYS A 170 -26.84 50.31 5.53
C LYS A 170 -26.13 48.99 5.20
N SER A 171 -24.85 48.93 5.42
CA SER A 171 -24.09 47.69 5.32
C SER A 171 -24.05 47.00 6.68
N ILE A 172 -24.36 45.72 6.70
CA ILE A 172 -24.14 44.82 7.83
C ILE A 172 -23.09 43.82 7.40
N ILE A 173 -22.00 43.75 8.15
CA ILE A 173 -20.85 42.88 7.86
C ILE A 173 -21.03 41.56 8.55
N VAL A 174 -20.80 40.49 7.80
CA VAL A 174 -20.70 39.10 8.30
C VAL A 174 -19.25 38.67 8.13
N ASP A 175 -18.67 38.19 9.22
CA ASP A 175 -17.31 37.68 9.24
C ASP A 175 -17.32 36.13 9.23
N LEU A 176 -16.30 35.54 8.59
CA LEU A 176 -15.99 34.12 8.63
C LEU A 176 -14.72 33.95 9.44
N SER A 177 -14.68 32.98 10.38
CA SER A 177 -13.57 32.81 11.33
C SER A 177 -12.24 32.42 10.65
N SER A 178 -12.32 31.53 9.67
CA SER A 178 -11.25 31.07 8.79
C SER A 178 -11.87 30.22 7.69
N ALA A 179 -11.21 30.05 6.60
CA ALA A 179 -11.48 29.03 5.60
C ALA A 179 -10.28 28.12 5.60
#